data_b8a32755c8088d28543246b41edfe7b7
#
_entry.id   b8a32755c8088d28543246b41edfe7b7
#
_cell.length_a   1.000
_cell.length_b   1.000
_cell.length_c   1.000
_cell.angle_alpha   90.00
_cell.angle_beta   90.00
_cell.angle_gamma   90.00
#
_symmetry.space_group_name_H-M   'P 1'
#
loop_
_entity.id
_entity.type
_entity.pdbx_description
1 polymer ?
#
loop_
_entity_poly.entity_id
_entity_poly.type
_entity_poly.pdbx_seq_one_letter_code
_entity_poly.pdbx_strand_id
1 'polypeptide(L)'
;MSVSRIILQSKAKYSRAYLYTETDGYDLTYFIVYNLECIIKALADLKAHIKRKASDKKNLLNLLRNTSWNNRQITVLQEILKDQSQSFSVQTLETWFRISNQTARNDLFALVEAGILDERKSGRKILYIPARDVIDRIENWNRDKPV
;
A
#
# COMPACT_ATOMS: atom_id res chain seq x y z
N MET A 1 -12.96 2.79 -3.76
CA MET A 1 -14.08 2.98 -4.71
C MET A 1 -15.35 2.96 -3.92
N SER A 2 -16.29 3.90 -4.16
CA SER A 2 -17.57 3.96 -3.46
C SER A 2 -18.71 3.79 -4.46
N VAL A 3 -19.85 3.22 -4.01
CA VAL A 3 -21.09 3.09 -4.80
C VAL A 3 -21.53 4.47 -5.31
N SER A 4 -21.42 5.52 -4.48
CA SER A 4 -21.75 6.90 -4.87
C SER A 4 -21.00 7.38 -6.12
N ARG A 5 -19.75 6.98 -6.32
CA ARG A 5 -18.96 7.33 -7.51
C ARG A 5 -19.54 6.68 -8.77
N ILE A 6 -20.03 5.45 -8.68
CA ILE A 6 -20.65 4.74 -9.79
C ILE A 6 -21.99 5.39 -10.17
N ILE A 7 -22.78 5.75 -9.16
CA ILE A 7 -24.05 6.48 -9.37
C ILE A 7 -23.77 7.83 -10.06
N LEU A 8 -22.74 8.58 -9.62
CA LEU A 8 -22.34 9.83 -10.25
C LEU A 8 -21.94 9.69 -11.72
N GLN A 9 -21.31 8.57 -12.09
CA GLN A 9 -20.96 8.26 -13.49
C GLN A 9 -22.14 7.87 -14.35
N SER A 10 -23.26 7.50 -13.74
CA SER A 10 -24.48 7.03 -14.44
C SER A 10 -25.74 7.77 -14.03
N LYS A 11 -25.64 9.08 -13.81
CA LYS A 11 -26.75 9.96 -13.36
C LYS A 11 -28.04 9.77 -14.18
N ALA A 12 -27.92 9.67 -15.51
CA ALA A 12 -29.08 9.47 -16.38
C ALA A 12 -29.82 8.13 -16.15
N LYS A 13 -29.05 7.08 -15.79
CA LYS A 13 -29.65 5.77 -15.44
C LYS A 13 -30.33 5.84 -14.07
N TYR A 14 -29.73 6.52 -13.11
CA TYR A 14 -30.32 6.77 -11.80
C TYR A 14 -31.65 7.50 -11.93
N SER A 15 -31.68 8.63 -12.66
CA SER A 15 -32.90 9.42 -12.86
C SER A 15 -33.98 8.63 -13.59
N ARG A 16 -33.64 7.80 -14.58
CA ARG A 16 -34.57 6.92 -15.26
C ARG A 16 -35.17 5.85 -14.35
N ALA A 17 -34.33 5.18 -13.54
CA ALA A 17 -34.81 4.17 -12.60
C ALA A 17 -35.78 4.77 -11.58
N TYR A 18 -35.51 6.00 -11.14
CA TYR A 18 -36.40 6.74 -10.25
C TYR A 18 -37.72 7.12 -10.96
N LEU A 19 -37.64 7.66 -12.18
CA LEU A 19 -38.83 8.05 -12.98
C LEU A 19 -39.76 6.85 -13.26
N TYR A 20 -39.19 5.68 -13.59
CA TYR A 20 -39.99 4.46 -13.83
C TYR A 20 -40.73 4.04 -12.55
N THR A 21 -40.11 4.17 -11.39
CA THR A 21 -40.78 3.93 -10.12
C THR A 21 -41.98 4.84 -9.90
N GLU A 22 -41.91 6.10 -10.31
CA GLU A 22 -43.05 7.04 -10.16
C GLU A 22 -44.16 6.79 -11.18
N THR A 23 -43.84 6.33 -12.41
CA THR A 23 -44.77 6.19 -13.50
C THR A 23 -45.42 4.82 -13.58
N ASP A 24 -44.85 3.79 -12.93
CA ASP A 24 -45.33 2.40 -12.95
C ASP A 24 -45.88 1.97 -11.57
N GLY A 25 -46.91 2.65 -11.11
CA GLY A 25 -47.62 2.29 -9.88
C GLY A 25 -46.80 2.25 -8.61
N TYR A 26 -45.72 3.00 -8.54
CA TYR A 26 -44.73 3.00 -7.45
C TYR A 26 -43.94 1.67 -7.31
N ASP A 27 -43.76 0.93 -8.42
CA ASP A 27 -42.95 -0.27 -8.40
C ASP A 27 -41.48 0.08 -8.21
N LEU A 28 -40.94 -0.27 -7.03
CA LEU A 28 -39.54 -0.03 -6.66
C LEU A 28 -38.54 -0.96 -7.34
N THR A 29 -38.99 -1.96 -8.10
CA THR A 29 -38.13 -2.97 -8.71
C THR A 29 -37.05 -2.35 -9.58
N TYR A 30 -37.38 -1.36 -10.39
CA TYR A 30 -36.40 -0.66 -11.26
C TYR A 30 -35.29 0.02 -10.45
N PHE A 31 -35.65 0.67 -9.38
CA PHE A 31 -34.71 1.36 -8.51
C PHE A 31 -33.82 0.39 -7.72
N ILE A 32 -34.39 -0.70 -7.23
CA ILE A 32 -33.67 -1.75 -6.51
C ILE A 32 -32.67 -2.44 -7.45
N VAL A 33 -33.10 -2.86 -8.64
CA VAL A 33 -32.24 -3.50 -9.65
C VAL A 33 -31.06 -2.59 -10.01
N TYR A 34 -31.32 -1.32 -10.30
CA TYR A 34 -30.27 -0.35 -10.60
C TYR A 34 -29.23 -0.23 -9.45
N ASN A 35 -29.69 -0.13 -8.19
CA ASN A 35 -28.79 -0.05 -7.04
C ASN A 35 -27.98 -1.33 -6.84
N LEU A 36 -28.57 -2.51 -7.05
CA LEU A 36 -27.86 -3.79 -7.00
C LEU A 36 -26.78 -3.87 -8.09
N GLU A 37 -27.06 -3.43 -9.30
CA GLU A 37 -26.05 -3.35 -10.37
C GLU A 37 -24.89 -2.43 -10.00
N CYS A 38 -25.18 -1.27 -9.38
CA CYS A 38 -24.17 -0.34 -8.91
C CYS A 38 -23.28 -0.97 -7.81
N ILE A 39 -23.88 -1.73 -6.88
CA ILE A 39 -23.15 -2.44 -5.82
C ILE A 39 -22.27 -3.54 -6.41
N ILE A 40 -22.79 -4.36 -7.32
CA ILE A 40 -22.03 -5.42 -7.99
C ILE A 40 -20.82 -4.84 -8.72
N LYS A 41 -21.00 -3.74 -9.43
CA LYS A 41 -19.91 -3.04 -10.13
C LYS A 41 -18.88 -2.48 -9.15
N ALA A 42 -19.31 -1.88 -8.04
CA ALA A 42 -18.42 -1.39 -7.00
C ALA A 42 -17.58 -2.50 -6.38
N LEU A 43 -18.18 -3.67 -6.13
CA LEU A 43 -17.50 -4.84 -5.60
C LEU A 43 -16.48 -5.41 -6.59
N ALA A 44 -16.83 -5.48 -7.87
CA ALA A 44 -15.92 -5.93 -8.93
C ALA A 44 -14.68 -5.00 -9.03
N ASP A 45 -14.89 -3.69 -9.03
CA ASP A 45 -13.82 -2.68 -9.05
C ASP A 45 -12.93 -2.76 -7.81
N LEU A 46 -13.53 -2.95 -6.62
CA LEU A 46 -12.80 -3.14 -5.37
C LEU A 46 -11.94 -4.41 -5.41
N LYS A 47 -12.51 -5.52 -5.86
CA LYS A 47 -11.79 -6.80 -6.01
C LYS A 47 -10.59 -6.66 -6.97
N ALA A 48 -10.78 -5.98 -8.11
CA ALA A 48 -9.72 -5.72 -9.06
C ALA A 48 -8.61 -4.83 -8.47
N HIS A 49 -8.98 -3.82 -7.67
CA HIS A 49 -8.02 -2.94 -6.99
C HIS A 49 -7.19 -3.71 -5.95
N ILE A 50 -7.85 -4.52 -5.11
CA ILE A 50 -7.16 -5.37 -4.11
C ILE A 50 -6.20 -6.35 -4.80
N LYS A 51 -6.64 -7.00 -5.89
CA LYS A 51 -5.81 -7.94 -6.64
C LYS A 51 -4.56 -7.27 -7.22
N ARG A 52 -4.69 -6.07 -7.79
CA ARG A 52 -3.54 -5.29 -8.28
C ARG A 52 -2.57 -4.98 -7.15
N LYS A 53 -3.04 -4.40 -6.04
CA LYS A 53 -2.18 -4.09 -4.87
C LYS A 53 -1.48 -5.33 -4.30
N ALA A 54 -2.16 -6.47 -4.26
CA ALA A 54 -1.56 -7.72 -3.80
C ALA A 54 -0.47 -8.23 -4.76
N SER A 55 -0.68 -8.09 -6.09
CA SER A 55 0.30 -8.44 -7.10
C SER A 55 1.54 -7.54 -7.02
N ASP A 56 1.34 -6.22 -6.91
CA ASP A 56 2.44 -5.25 -6.80
C ASP A 56 3.30 -5.54 -5.56
N LYS A 57 2.65 -5.80 -4.42
CA LYS A 57 3.35 -6.19 -3.20
C LYS A 57 4.14 -7.50 -3.35
N LYS A 58 3.57 -8.52 -4.02
CA LYS A 58 4.26 -9.79 -4.28
C LYS A 58 5.47 -9.61 -5.19
N ASN A 59 5.33 -8.81 -6.25
CA ASN A 59 6.43 -8.50 -7.16
C ASN A 59 7.57 -7.79 -6.41
N LEU A 60 7.24 -6.82 -5.57
CA LEU A 60 8.21 -6.09 -4.77
C LEU A 60 8.95 -6.99 -3.77
N LEU A 61 8.25 -7.92 -3.11
CA LEU A 61 8.87 -8.93 -2.24
C LEU A 61 9.81 -9.87 -3.00
N ASN A 62 9.46 -10.23 -4.23
CA ASN A 62 10.34 -11.05 -5.08
C ASN A 62 11.60 -10.28 -5.51
N LEU A 63 11.47 -8.98 -5.80
CA LEU A 63 12.60 -8.11 -6.09
C LEU A 63 13.57 -8.02 -4.90
N LEU A 64 13.07 -7.92 -3.68
CA LEU A 64 13.89 -7.86 -2.46
C LEU A 64 14.72 -9.13 -2.24
N ARG A 65 14.24 -10.30 -2.67
CA ARG A 65 14.97 -11.57 -2.53
C ARG A 65 16.22 -11.66 -3.42
N ASN A 66 16.25 -10.94 -4.50
CA ASN A 66 17.37 -10.94 -5.47
C ASN A 66 18.35 -9.78 -5.24
N THR A 67 18.27 -9.10 -4.09
CA THR A 67 19.13 -7.95 -3.77
C THR A 67 20.33 -8.33 -2.92
N SER A 68 21.32 -7.43 -2.86
CA SER A 68 22.50 -7.52 -1.99
C SER A 68 22.20 -7.22 -0.50
N TRP A 69 20.92 -7.02 -0.13
CA TRP A 69 20.52 -6.77 1.25
C TRP A 69 20.67 -8.03 2.11
N ASN A 70 21.12 -7.85 3.34
CA ASN A 70 21.13 -8.94 4.31
C ASN A 70 19.70 -9.26 4.79
N ASN A 71 19.50 -10.46 5.37
CA ASN A 71 18.17 -10.91 5.80
C ASN A 71 17.47 -9.96 6.79
N ARG A 72 18.21 -9.25 7.64
CA ARG A 72 17.65 -8.30 8.61
C ARG A 72 17.13 -7.05 7.90
N GLN A 73 17.92 -6.51 6.96
CA GLN A 73 17.50 -5.39 6.11
C GLN A 73 16.27 -5.75 5.28
N ILE A 74 16.23 -6.96 4.69
CA ILE A 74 15.05 -7.47 3.97
C ILE A 74 13.83 -7.50 4.88
N THR A 75 13.97 -7.91 6.14
CA THR A 75 12.86 -7.92 7.10
C THR A 75 12.36 -6.50 7.39
N VAL A 76 13.27 -5.54 7.58
CA VAL A 76 12.89 -4.12 7.76
C VAL A 76 12.14 -3.60 6.53
N LEU A 77 12.62 -3.89 5.31
CA LEU A 77 11.96 -3.53 4.07
C LEU A 77 10.57 -4.17 3.94
N GLN A 78 10.41 -5.41 4.37
CA GLN A 78 9.10 -6.09 4.38
C GLN A 78 8.12 -5.42 5.34
N GLU A 79 8.57 -4.96 6.51
CA GLU A 79 7.73 -4.23 7.46
C GLU A 79 7.34 -2.84 6.90
N ILE A 80 8.27 -2.13 6.26
CA ILE A 80 7.97 -0.87 5.56
C ILE A 80 6.88 -1.07 4.49
N LEU A 81 6.94 -2.18 3.75
CA LEU A 81 5.93 -2.50 2.73
C LEU A 81 4.55 -2.87 3.32
N LYS A 82 4.51 -3.32 4.58
CA LYS A 82 3.24 -3.55 5.29
C LYS A 82 2.64 -2.25 5.78
N ASP A 83 3.48 -1.41 6.39
CA ASP A 83 3.08 -0.12 6.97
C ASP A 83 4.18 0.93 6.75
N GLN A 84 3.94 1.85 5.82
CA GLN A 84 4.86 2.94 5.49
C GLN A 84 4.94 4.03 6.57
N SER A 85 4.07 4.00 7.58
CA SER A 85 4.10 4.93 8.71
C SER A 85 4.98 4.45 9.86
N GLN A 86 5.43 3.19 9.80
CA GLN A 86 6.22 2.58 10.85
C GLN A 86 7.61 3.21 10.95
N SER A 87 8.03 3.55 12.17
CA SER A 87 9.37 4.03 12.46
C SER A 87 10.22 2.94 13.11
N PHE A 88 11.52 2.95 12.82
CA PHE A 88 12.49 2.00 13.36
C PHE A 88 13.49 2.73 14.25
N SER A 89 14.04 2.02 15.24
CA SER A 89 15.15 2.49 16.05
C SER A 89 16.20 1.41 16.13
N VAL A 90 17.42 1.80 16.50
CA VAL A 90 18.51 0.83 16.77
C VAL A 90 18.05 -0.20 17.79
N GLN A 91 17.41 0.24 18.88
CA GLN A 91 16.90 -0.63 19.93
C GLN A 91 15.83 -1.62 19.41
N THR A 92 15.00 -1.23 18.45
CA THR A 92 14.03 -2.12 17.81
C THR A 92 14.74 -3.28 17.11
N LEU A 93 15.78 -2.99 16.32
CA LEU A 93 16.54 -4.01 15.60
C LEU A 93 17.34 -4.91 16.55
N GLU A 94 17.96 -4.34 17.59
CA GLU A 94 18.65 -5.11 18.64
C GLU A 94 17.72 -6.15 19.25
N THR A 95 16.49 -5.73 19.59
CA THR A 95 15.48 -6.61 20.20
C THR A 95 14.97 -7.66 19.23
N TRP A 96 14.67 -7.29 17.99
CA TRP A 96 14.11 -8.21 16.97
C TRP A 96 15.10 -9.29 16.55
N PHE A 97 16.35 -8.91 16.35
CA PHE A 97 17.35 -9.81 15.79
C PHE A 97 18.40 -10.29 16.79
N ARG A 98 18.33 -9.84 18.06
CA ARG A 98 19.30 -10.16 19.12
C ARG A 98 20.74 -9.88 18.70
N ILE A 99 20.97 -8.71 18.12
CA ILE A 99 22.26 -8.26 17.59
C ILE A 99 22.83 -7.11 18.42
N SER A 100 24.12 -6.84 18.22
CA SER A 100 24.78 -5.69 18.88
C SER A 100 24.27 -4.35 18.34
N ASN A 101 24.38 -3.31 19.17
CA ASN A 101 24.04 -1.93 18.79
C ASN A 101 24.76 -1.48 17.51
N GLN A 102 26.05 -1.81 17.39
CA GLN A 102 26.85 -1.46 16.21
C GLN A 102 26.31 -2.12 14.95
N THR A 103 25.94 -3.42 15.02
CA THR A 103 25.37 -4.13 13.87
C THR A 103 24.04 -3.54 13.46
N ALA A 104 23.16 -3.23 14.44
CA ALA A 104 21.88 -2.60 14.16
C ALA A 104 22.02 -1.22 13.53
N ARG A 105 23.00 -0.41 13.99
CA ARG A 105 23.31 0.88 13.37
C ARG A 105 23.80 0.74 11.93
N ASN A 106 24.70 -0.19 11.67
CA ASN A 106 25.22 -0.42 10.33
C ASN A 106 24.11 -0.86 9.35
N ASP A 107 23.21 -1.75 9.81
CA ASP A 107 22.09 -2.19 8.98
C ASP A 107 21.13 -1.03 8.64
N LEU A 108 20.78 -0.17 9.61
CA LEU A 108 19.92 0.99 9.37
C LEU A 108 20.62 2.06 8.52
N PHE A 109 21.91 2.31 8.78
CA PHE A 109 22.70 3.29 8.04
C PHE A 109 22.79 2.93 6.56
N ALA A 110 23.01 1.65 6.23
CA ALA A 110 23.02 1.19 4.85
C ALA A 110 21.67 1.44 4.12
N LEU A 111 20.55 1.35 4.84
CA LEU A 111 19.23 1.67 4.29
C LEU A 111 19.03 3.20 4.12
N VAL A 112 19.66 4.01 4.97
CA VAL A 112 19.69 5.48 4.82
C VAL A 112 20.55 5.88 3.63
N GLU A 113 21.76 5.31 3.49
CA GLU A 113 22.63 5.56 2.31
C GLU A 113 21.95 5.19 0.99
N ALA A 114 21.15 4.13 1.01
CA ALA A 114 20.32 3.75 -0.13
C ALA A 114 19.10 4.68 -0.36
N GLY A 115 18.89 5.67 0.52
CA GLY A 115 17.77 6.60 0.46
C GLY A 115 16.42 5.97 0.76
N ILE A 116 16.36 4.79 1.34
CA ILE A 116 15.13 4.06 1.69
C ILE A 116 14.56 4.57 3.00
N LEU A 117 15.43 4.91 3.94
CA LEU A 117 15.09 5.49 5.24
C LEU A 117 15.63 6.91 5.37
N ASP A 118 14.90 7.75 6.07
CA ASP A 118 15.33 9.06 6.51
C ASP A 118 15.56 9.06 8.03
N GLU A 119 16.65 9.70 8.49
CA GLU A 119 16.91 9.87 9.91
C GLU A 119 16.12 11.05 10.47
N ARG A 120 15.45 10.84 11.61
CA ARG A 120 14.75 11.87 12.34
C ARG A 120 15.13 11.86 13.83
N LYS A 121 15.61 12.98 14.32
CA LYS A 121 15.87 13.14 15.75
C LYS A 121 14.56 13.31 16.50
N SER A 122 14.33 12.48 17.53
CA SER A 122 13.22 12.60 18.46
C SER A 122 13.78 12.62 19.90
N GLY A 123 14.05 13.81 20.41
CA GLY A 123 14.75 14.00 21.68
C GLY A 123 16.16 13.43 21.63
N ARG A 124 16.47 12.48 22.53
CA ARG A 124 17.76 11.77 22.59
C ARG A 124 17.84 10.55 21.66
N LYS A 125 16.76 10.18 20.98
CA LYS A 125 16.71 9.00 20.10
C LYS A 125 16.72 9.42 18.64
N ILE A 126 17.36 8.60 17.82
CA ILE A 126 17.26 8.69 16.36
C ILE A 126 16.22 7.67 15.93
N LEU A 127 15.22 8.13 15.20
CA LEU A 127 14.20 7.32 14.54
C LEU A 127 14.50 7.28 13.05
N TYR A 128 14.36 6.11 12.48
CA TYR A 128 14.50 5.86 11.05
C TYR A 128 13.09 5.67 10.48
N ILE A 129 12.68 6.55 9.58
CA ILE A 129 11.35 6.57 8.98
C ILE A 129 11.45 6.29 7.48
N PRO A 130 10.48 5.58 6.88
CA PRO A 130 10.49 5.36 5.45
C PRO A 130 10.44 6.68 4.67
N ALA A 131 11.24 6.79 3.61
CA ALA A 131 11.19 7.91 2.69
C ALA A 131 9.82 7.97 2.01
N ARG A 132 9.36 9.15 1.59
CA ARG A 132 8.02 9.35 1.00
C ARG A 132 7.78 8.50 -0.26
N ASP A 133 8.82 8.29 -1.04
CA ASP A 133 8.87 7.55 -2.30
C ASP A 133 9.63 6.22 -2.19
N VAL A 134 9.56 5.61 -0.99
CA VAL A 134 10.32 4.39 -0.65
C VAL A 134 10.07 3.24 -1.64
N ILE A 135 8.87 3.08 -2.16
CA ILE A 135 8.53 2.02 -3.12
C ILE A 135 9.28 2.24 -4.43
N ASP A 136 9.22 3.45 -4.98
CA ASP A 136 9.90 3.81 -6.22
C ASP A 136 11.42 3.68 -6.08
N ARG A 137 11.98 4.04 -4.92
CA ARG A 137 13.42 3.89 -4.63
C ARG A 137 13.85 2.43 -4.54
N ILE A 138 13.06 1.56 -3.92
CA ILE A 138 13.34 0.12 -3.89
C ILE A 138 13.31 -0.48 -5.30
N GLU A 139 12.37 -0.06 -6.15
CA GLU A 139 12.28 -0.52 -7.53
C GLU A 139 13.48 -0.05 -8.37
N ASN A 140 13.88 1.22 -8.23
CA ASN A 140 15.01 1.79 -8.96
C ASN A 140 16.35 1.20 -8.48
N TRP A 141 16.53 0.96 -7.19
CA TRP A 141 17.74 0.33 -6.65
C TRP A 141 18.07 -1.00 -7.33
N ASN A 142 17.04 -1.76 -7.69
CA ASN A 142 17.22 -3.03 -8.40
C ASN A 142 17.55 -2.90 -9.89
N ARG A 143 17.26 -1.75 -10.51
CA ARG A 143 17.55 -1.48 -11.92
C ARG A 143 18.98 -0.98 -12.14
N ASP A 144 19.53 -0.28 -11.16
CA ASP A 144 20.81 0.43 -11.30
C ASP A 144 22.02 -0.44 -10.91
N LYS A 145 21.84 -1.68 -10.46
CA LYS A 145 22.94 -2.62 -10.24
C LYS A 145 23.19 -3.45 -11.49
N PRO A 146 24.36 -3.28 -12.17
CA PRO A 146 24.80 -4.22 -13.18
C PRO A 146 24.99 -5.62 -12.53
N VAL A 147 24.54 -6.64 -13.24
CA VAL A 147 24.75 -8.07 -12.96
C VAL A 147 26.23 -8.38 -12.96
#